data_222421639b00de8ece9a4661a1a72968
#
_entry.id   222421639b00de8ece9a4661a1a72968
#
_cell.length_a   1.000
_cell.length_b   1.000
_cell.length_c   1.000
_cell.angle_alpha   90.00
_cell.angle_beta   90.00
_cell.angle_gamma   90.00
#
_symmetry.space_group_name_H-M   'P 1'
#
loop_
_entity.id
_entity.type
_entity.pdbx_description
1 polymer ?
#
loop_
_entity_poly.entity_id
_entity_poly.type
_entity_poly.pdbx_seq_one_letter_code
_entity_poly.pdbx_strand_id
1 'polypeptide(L)'
;LEREEQFKWVYRADFPLWGRGRDDAMNLTKYFLLRVPMDNSIGPTDMPSVWNLKKYKPEKGMLMNLAGDSHDARSVIIDSALGLLGAEPHSREDFLEQVAWLEKYLGEISAPKYPFPVDEALAKTGKDIFDRNCARCHASERTGTRVPVEEAGTDRERLGTWSKQAAIESN
;
A
#
# COMPACT_ATOMS: atom_id res chain seq x y z
N LEU A 1 18.81 -10.22 -20.23
CA LEU A 1 18.42 -11.65 -20.19
C LEU A 1 18.11 -12.12 -18.74
N GLU A 2 19.02 -11.95 -17.78
CA GLU A 2 18.75 -12.35 -16.37
C GLU A 2 17.53 -11.64 -15.76
N ARG A 3 17.32 -10.36 -16.06
CA ARG A 3 16.16 -9.61 -15.53
C ARG A 3 14.84 -10.07 -16.17
N GLU A 4 14.81 -10.40 -17.44
CA GLU A 4 13.61 -10.93 -18.10
C GLU A 4 13.20 -12.29 -17.51
N GLU A 5 14.13 -13.14 -17.19
CA GLU A 5 13.89 -14.40 -16.51
C GLU A 5 13.28 -14.20 -15.10
N GLN A 6 13.78 -13.21 -14.37
CA GLN A 6 13.30 -12.86 -13.03
C GLN A 6 11.88 -12.29 -13.01
N PHE A 7 11.42 -11.70 -14.11
CA PHE A 7 10.10 -11.08 -14.22
C PHE A 7 9.08 -11.89 -15.04
N LYS A 8 9.37 -13.11 -15.40
CA LYS A 8 8.45 -13.98 -16.17
C LYS A 8 7.06 -14.10 -15.54
N TRP A 9 6.99 -14.05 -14.21
CA TRP A 9 5.72 -14.11 -13.49
C TRP A 9 4.79 -12.92 -13.80
N VAL A 10 5.31 -11.76 -14.15
CA VAL A 10 4.53 -10.57 -14.53
C VAL A 10 3.74 -10.80 -15.81
N TYR A 11 4.21 -11.68 -16.67
CA TYR A 11 3.59 -11.96 -17.97
C TYR A 11 2.75 -13.25 -17.99
N ARG A 12 2.41 -13.77 -16.81
CA ARG A 12 1.53 -14.94 -16.74
C ARG A 12 0.13 -14.63 -17.29
N ALA A 13 -0.44 -15.55 -18.06
CA ALA A 13 -1.76 -15.37 -18.67
C ALA A 13 -2.92 -15.29 -17.66
N ASP A 14 -2.72 -15.86 -16.46
CA ASP A 14 -3.67 -15.86 -15.36
C ASP A 14 -3.50 -14.66 -14.40
N PHE A 15 -2.54 -13.78 -14.68
CA PHE A 15 -2.34 -12.57 -13.90
C PHE A 15 -3.37 -11.50 -14.24
N PRO A 16 -3.92 -10.75 -13.28
CA PRO A 16 -4.82 -9.64 -13.57
C PRO A 16 -4.17 -8.62 -14.49
N LEU A 17 -4.96 -8.03 -15.39
CA LEU A 17 -4.46 -6.98 -16.26
C LEU A 17 -3.87 -5.82 -15.47
N TRP A 18 -2.65 -5.45 -15.81
CA TRP A 18 -1.97 -4.30 -15.25
C TRP A 18 -2.64 -3.00 -15.71
N GLY A 19 -2.66 -2.01 -14.84
CA GLY A 19 -3.24 -0.70 -15.13
C GLY A 19 -2.54 0.40 -14.34
N ARG A 20 -2.95 1.64 -14.56
CA ARG A 20 -2.38 2.80 -13.85
C ARG A 20 -2.61 2.66 -12.35
N GLY A 21 -1.54 2.87 -11.56
CA GLY A 21 -1.58 2.82 -10.11
C GLY A 21 -1.65 1.40 -9.52
N ARG A 22 -1.73 0.36 -10.34
CA ARG A 22 -1.74 -1.03 -9.85
C ARG A 22 -0.33 -1.58 -9.73
N ASP A 23 -0.06 -2.19 -8.59
CA ASP A 23 1.21 -2.84 -8.25
C ASP A 23 0.94 -4.15 -7.49
N ASP A 24 1.87 -5.09 -7.53
CA ASP A 24 1.87 -6.30 -6.70
C ASP A 24 3.08 -6.28 -5.78
N ALA A 25 3.04 -5.39 -4.80
CA ALA A 25 4.15 -5.14 -3.89
C ALA A 25 4.56 -6.40 -3.11
N MET A 26 3.61 -7.27 -2.77
CA MET A 26 3.90 -8.52 -2.03
C MET A 26 4.76 -9.46 -2.86
N ASN A 27 4.36 -9.72 -4.11
CA ASN A 27 5.12 -10.60 -5.00
C ASN A 27 6.46 -9.98 -5.41
N LEU A 28 6.51 -8.67 -5.64
CA LEU A 28 7.77 -7.96 -5.88
C LEU A 28 8.74 -8.18 -4.72
N THR A 29 8.30 -7.97 -3.49
CA THR A 29 9.12 -8.18 -2.30
C THR A 29 9.54 -9.64 -2.16
N LYS A 30 8.62 -10.59 -2.25
CA LYS A 30 8.92 -12.02 -2.13
C LYS A 30 9.98 -12.48 -3.12
N TYR A 31 9.79 -12.19 -4.39
CA TYR A 31 10.62 -12.75 -5.44
C TYR A 31 11.91 -11.96 -5.66
N PHE A 32 11.84 -10.65 -5.47
CA PHE A 32 12.95 -9.76 -5.80
C PHE A 32 13.91 -9.57 -4.62
N LEU A 33 13.37 -9.29 -3.44
CA LEU A 33 14.18 -9.02 -2.25
C LEU A 33 14.48 -10.30 -1.47
N LEU A 34 13.45 -11.06 -1.13
CA LEU A 34 13.59 -12.22 -0.27
C LEU A 34 14.03 -13.49 -1.03
N ARG A 35 14.02 -13.45 -2.37
CA ARG A 35 14.39 -14.60 -3.22
C ARG A 35 13.59 -15.87 -2.95
N VAL A 36 12.37 -15.73 -2.45
CA VAL A 36 11.45 -16.84 -2.23
C VAL A 36 11.06 -17.43 -3.59
N PRO A 37 10.98 -18.76 -3.75
CA PRO A 37 10.51 -19.37 -4.98
C PRO A 37 9.12 -18.87 -5.38
N MET A 38 8.90 -18.70 -6.69
CA MET A 38 7.61 -18.27 -7.22
C MET A 38 6.50 -19.24 -6.84
N ASP A 39 5.39 -18.71 -6.39
CA ASP A 39 4.14 -19.41 -6.14
C ASP A 39 3.02 -18.92 -7.09
N ASN A 40 1.79 -19.38 -6.89
CA ASN A 40 0.64 -18.99 -7.70
C ASN A 40 -0.17 -17.84 -7.10
N SER A 41 0.35 -17.19 -6.05
CA SER A 41 -0.37 -16.10 -5.41
C SER A 41 -0.43 -14.86 -6.32
N ILE A 42 -1.53 -14.14 -6.25
CA ILE A 42 -1.82 -12.94 -7.02
C ILE A 42 -2.35 -11.90 -6.04
N GLY A 43 -1.64 -10.80 -5.86
CA GLY A 43 -2.00 -9.79 -4.86
C GLY A 43 -1.85 -8.34 -5.33
N PRO A 44 -2.35 -7.98 -6.55
CA PRO A 44 -2.23 -6.61 -7.01
C PRO A 44 -3.04 -5.66 -6.13
N THR A 45 -2.50 -4.46 -5.95
CA THR A 45 -3.12 -3.38 -5.19
C THR A 45 -3.00 -2.07 -5.95
N ASP A 46 -3.85 -1.11 -5.60
CA ASP A 46 -3.67 0.27 -6.03
C ASP A 46 -2.75 1.00 -5.04
N MET A 47 -1.98 1.96 -5.56
CA MET A 47 -1.13 2.79 -4.72
C MET A 47 -1.98 3.68 -3.80
N PRO A 48 -1.72 3.71 -2.49
CA PRO A 48 -2.41 4.62 -1.60
C PRO A 48 -2.02 6.06 -1.87
N SER A 49 -2.89 7.00 -1.53
CA SER A 49 -2.59 8.43 -1.66
C SER A 49 -1.47 8.85 -0.69
N VAL A 50 -0.60 9.75 -1.17
CA VAL A 50 0.52 10.30 -0.38
C VAL A 50 0.15 11.55 0.43
N TRP A 51 -1.11 12.01 0.38
CA TRP A 51 -1.55 13.19 1.10
C TRP A 51 -2.33 12.85 2.36
N ASN A 52 -2.41 13.82 3.26
CA ASN A 52 -3.09 13.70 4.54
C ASN A 52 -2.50 12.62 5.48
N LEU A 53 -1.23 12.30 5.35
CA LEU A 53 -0.58 11.27 6.19
C LEU A 53 -0.62 11.61 7.69
N LYS A 54 -0.71 12.89 8.07
CA LYS A 54 -0.95 13.31 9.48
C LYS A 54 -2.23 12.76 10.10
N LYS A 55 -3.17 12.26 9.29
CA LYS A 55 -4.40 11.61 9.78
C LYS A 55 -4.18 10.18 10.23
N TYR A 56 -3.06 9.57 9.85
CA TYR A 56 -2.70 8.25 10.33
C TYR A 56 -2.39 8.28 11.82
N LYS A 57 -2.98 7.35 12.55
CA LYS A 57 -2.87 7.25 14.01
C LYS A 57 -2.48 5.83 14.38
N PRO A 58 -1.18 5.53 14.46
CA PRO A 58 -0.68 4.19 14.81
C PRO A 58 -1.25 3.67 16.12
N GLU A 59 -1.46 4.57 17.09
CA GLU A 59 -2.08 4.26 18.38
C GLU A 59 -3.53 3.76 18.27
N LYS A 60 -4.18 3.98 17.11
CA LYS A 60 -5.51 3.44 16.78
C LYS A 60 -5.45 2.20 15.90
N GLY A 61 -4.25 1.64 15.67
CA GLY A 61 -4.05 0.46 14.84
C GLY A 61 -4.10 0.74 13.34
N MET A 62 -3.99 2.00 12.90
CA MET A 62 -3.85 2.33 11.48
C MET A 62 -2.49 1.87 10.98
N LEU A 63 -2.48 1.25 9.81
CA LEU A 63 -1.28 0.77 9.14
C LEU A 63 -1.10 1.48 7.81
N MET A 64 0.15 1.67 7.42
CA MET A 64 0.55 2.34 6.18
C MET A 64 1.06 1.33 5.17
N ASN A 65 1.42 1.82 4.01
CA ASN A 65 1.94 1.20 2.80
C ASN A 65 0.89 0.38 2.01
N LEU A 66 1.30 -0.17 0.88
CA LEU A 66 0.48 -1.03 0.02
C LEU A 66 0.08 -2.34 0.71
N ALA A 67 0.95 -2.85 1.57
CA ALA A 67 0.74 -4.08 2.32
C ALA A 67 -0.18 -3.87 3.54
N GLY A 68 -0.25 -2.64 4.06
CA GLY A 68 -0.99 -2.35 5.27
C GLY A 68 -0.34 -2.97 6.52
N ASP A 69 0.98 -2.98 6.60
CA ASP A 69 1.76 -3.62 7.66
C ASP A 69 2.72 -2.68 8.41
N SER A 70 2.94 -1.48 7.90
CA SER A 70 3.85 -0.52 8.52
C SER A 70 3.12 0.44 9.47
N HIS A 71 3.74 0.70 10.62
CA HIS A 71 3.16 1.55 11.67
C HIS A 71 3.49 3.04 11.52
N ASP A 72 4.46 3.41 10.70
CA ASP A 72 4.91 4.79 10.56
C ASP A 72 5.46 5.10 9.16
N ALA A 73 5.43 6.39 8.80
CA ALA A 73 5.88 6.85 7.49
C ALA A 73 7.39 6.68 7.30
N ARG A 74 8.18 6.78 8.36
CA ARG A 74 9.64 6.63 8.31
C ARG A 74 10.03 5.23 7.85
N SER A 75 9.43 4.20 8.45
CA SER A 75 9.65 2.81 8.05
C SER A 75 9.28 2.59 6.59
N VAL A 76 8.12 3.11 6.12
CA VAL A 76 7.73 3.02 4.71
C VAL A 76 8.74 3.67 3.78
N ILE A 77 9.27 4.85 4.14
CA ILE A 77 10.28 5.55 3.33
C ILE A 77 11.57 4.74 3.25
N ILE A 78 12.04 4.20 4.39
CA ILE A 78 13.26 3.37 4.46
C ILE A 78 13.08 2.11 3.61
N ASP A 79 12.00 1.38 3.80
CA ASP A 79 11.70 0.15 3.06
C ASP A 79 11.61 0.41 1.55
N SER A 80 10.97 1.51 1.16
CA SER A 80 10.86 1.89 -0.25
C SER A 80 12.22 2.24 -0.85
N ALA A 81 13.05 2.99 -0.13
CA ALA A 81 14.36 3.40 -0.62
C ALA A 81 15.34 2.24 -0.71
N LEU A 82 15.42 1.40 0.32
CA LEU A 82 16.37 0.28 0.36
C LEU A 82 15.85 -0.95 -0.39
N GLY A 83 14.56 -1.24 -0.24
CA GLY A 83 13.95 -2.44 -0.77
C GLY A 83 13.63 -2.35 -2.26
N LEU A 84 13.00 -1.28 -2.70
CA LEU A 84 12.51 -1.16 -4.08
C LEU A 84 13.53 -0.51 -5.01
N LEU A 85 14.33 0.43 -4.54
CA LEU A 85 15.34 1.11 -5.35
C LEU A 85 16.65 0.33 -5.44
N GLY A 86 16.92 -0.57 -4.50
CA GLY A 86 18.08 -1.47 -4.52
C GLY A 86 19.43 -0.76 -4.47
N ALA A 87 19.46 0.50 -4.05
CA ALA A 87 20.68 1.29 -3.95
C ALA A 87 21.15 1.35 -2.48
N GLU A 88 22.40 0.99 -2.25
CA GLU A 88 23.03 1.24 -0.95
C GLU A 88 23.28 2.74 -0.79
N PRO A 89 22.91 3.34 0.35
CA PRO A 89 23.21 4.74 0.61
C PRO A 89 24.73 4.93 0.77
N HIS A 90 25.25 6.04 0.24
CA HIS A 90 26.68 6.39 0.37
C HIS A 90 27.09 6.67 1.82
N SER A 91 26.16 7.18 2.62
CA SER A 91 26.33 7.48 4.02
C SER A 91 25.04 7.19 4.76
N ARG A 92 25.15 6.52 5.91
CA ARG A 92 23.99 6.27 6.78
C ARG A 92 23.40 7.56 7.35
N GLU A 93 24.27 8.50 7.71
CA GLU A 93 23.86 9.78 8.30
C GLU A 93 23.07 10.60 7.29
N ASP A 94 23.63 10.85 6.10
CA ASP A 94 22.96 11.58 5.03
C ASP A 94 21.63 10.91 4.63
N PHE A 95 21.60 9.58 4.59
CA PHE A 95 20.36 8.83 4.30
C PHE A 95 19.27 9.09 5.33
N LEU A 96 19.60 9.03 6.62
CA LEU A 96 18.64 9.26 7.69
C LEU A 96 18.16 10.72 7.75
N GLU A 97 19.01 11.67 7.39
CA GLU A 97 18.60 13.08 7.24
C GLU A 97 17.59 13.24 6.09
N GLN A 98 17.84 12.61 4.94
CA GLN A 98 16.92 12.63 3.80
C GLN A 98 15.59 11.96 4.14
N VAL A 99 15.62 10.84 4.85
CA VAL A 99 14.43 10.16 5.34
C VAL A 99 13.62 11.08 6.27
N ALA A 100 14.26 11.75 7.21
CA ALA A 100 13.60 12.67 8.12
C ALA A 100 12.98 13.88 7.38
N TRP A 101 13.67 14.39 6.37
CA TRP A 101 13.16 15.45 5.51
C TRP A 101 11.92 14.98 4.73
N LEU A 102 11.98 13.80 4.11
CA LEU A 102 10.86 13.22 3.37
C LEU A 102 9.65 12.96 4.29
N GLU A 103 9.87 12.40 5.47
CA GLU A 103 8.81 12.17 6.46
C GLU A 103 8.07 13.47 6.79
N LYS A 104 8.82 14.54 7.08
CA LYS A 104 8.25 15.87 7.32
C LYS A 104 7.48 16.38 6.11
N TYR A 105 8.10 16.35 4.93
CA TYR A 105 7.51 16.84 3.69
C TYR A 105 6.21 16.11 3.34
N LEU A 106 6.22 14.78 3.34
CA LEU A 106 5.04 13.96 3.07
C LEU A 106 3.94 14.21 4.11
N GLY A 107 4.31 14.41 5.36
CA GLY A 107 3.36 14.77 6.43
C GLY A 107 2.64 16.10 6.18
N GLU A 108 3.24 17.03 5.43
CA GLU A 108 2.67 18.35 5.13
C GLU A 108 1.79 18.37 3.87
N ILE A 109 1.87 17.33 3.03
CA ILE A 109 1.08 17.26 1.80
C ILE A 109 -0.40 17.09 2.15
N SER A 110 -1.20 18.02 1.67
CA SER A 110 -2.66 17.98 1.76
C SER A 110 -3.28 17.56 0.43
N ALA A 111 -4.45 16.95 0.48
CA ALA A 111 -5.19 16.63 -0.73
C ALA A 111 -5.47 17.91 -1.53
N PRO A 112 -5.29 17.89 -2.86
CA PRO A 112 -5.66 19.01 -3.70
C PRO A 112 -7.18 19.25 -3.60
N LYS A 113 -7.59 20.50 -3.73
CA LYS A 113 -9.01 20.81 -3.85
C LYS A 113 -9.54 20.24 -5.15
N TYR A 114 -10.77 19.72 -5.09
CA TYR A 114 -11.46 19.29 -6.30
C TYR A 114 -11.61 20.47 -7.27
N PRO A 115 -11.11 20.34 -8.51
CA PRO A 115 -10.96 21.52 -9.40
C PRO A 115 -12.23 21.89 -10.17
N PHE A 116 -13.28 21.07 -10.10
CA PHE A 116 -14.50 21.30 -10.85
C PHE A 116 -15.65 21.73 -9.94
N PRO A 117 -16.71 22.35 -10.49
CA PRO A 117 -17.94 22.62 -9.73
C PRO A 117 -18.52 21.32 -9.16
N VAL A 118 -19.06 21.38 -7.95
CA VAL A 118 -19.75 20.26 -7.30
C VAL A 118 -21.24 20.45 -7.49
N ASP A 119 -21.91 19.41 -8.02
CA ASP A 119 -23.37 19.32 -7.99
C ASP A 119 -23.82 18.90 -6.57
N GLU A 120 -24.29 19.85 -5.80
CA GLU A 120 -24.69 19.64 -4.39
C GLU A 120 -25.83 18.64 -4.23
N ALA A 121 -26.76 18.59 -5.18
CA ALA A 121 -27.88 17.65 -5.13
C ALA A 121 -27.39 16.21 -5.37
N LEU A 122 -26.49 16.04 -6.34
CA LEU A 122 -25.85 14.75 -6.63
C LEU A 122 -24.94 14.33 -5.48
N ALA A 123 -24.18 15.25 -4.88
CA ALA A 123 -23.31 14.99 -3.75
C ALA A 123 -24.12 14.53 -2.53
N LYS A 124 -25.28 15.12 -2.26
CA LYS A 124 -26.20 14.68 -1.21
C LYS A 124 -26.70 13.25 -1.46
N THR A 125 -27.13 12.97 -2.68
CA THR A 125 -27.54 11.61 -3.07
C THR A 125 -26.40 10.61 -2.90
N GLY A 126 -25.18 10.98 -3.31
CA GLY A 126 -23.97 10.18 -3.13
C GLY A 126 -23.67 9.91 -1.66
N LYS A 127 -23.85 10.92 -0.79
CA LYS A 127 -23.70 10.74 0.65
C LYS A 127 -24.69 9.71 1.21
N ASP A 128 -25.94 9.76 0.82
CA ASP A 128 -26.95 8.79 1.27
C ASP A 128 -26.60 7.35 0.81
N ILE A 129 -26.02 7.20 -0.37
CA ILE A 129 -25.53 5.91 -0.89
C ILE A 129 -24.33 5.45 -0.08
N PHE A 130 -23.37 6.34 0.17
CA PHE A 130 -22.18 6.06 0.98
C PHE A 130 -22.57 5.60 2.38
N ASP A 131 -23.45 6.33 3.04
CA ASP A 131 -23.88 6.04 4.42
C ASP A 131 -24.52 4.64 4.52
N ARG A 132 -25.29 4.23 3.52
CA ARG A 132 -25.91 2.90 3.51
C ARG A 132 -24.98 1.74 3.16
N ASN A 133 -24.03 1.97 2.27
CA ASN A 133 -23.27 0.87 1.68
C ASN A 133 -21.79 0.82 2.10
N CYS A 134 -21.20 1.97 2.43
CA CYS A 134 -19.75 2.11 2.60
C CYS A 134 -19.37 2.53 4.03
N ALA A 135 -20.20 3.34 4.70
CA ALA A 135 -19.87 3.96 5.98
C ALA A 135 -19.62 2.92 7.10
N ARG A 136 -20.21 1.74 7.03
CA ARG A 136 -19.95 0.66 7.99
C ARG A 136 -18.46 0.32 8.16
N CYS A 137 -17.65 0.54 7.10
CA CYS A 137 -16.22 0.33 7.10
C CYS A 137 -15.42 1.63 6.90
N HIS A 138 -15.96 2.59 6.12
CA HIS A 138 -15.23 3.76 5.66
C HIS A 138 -15.64 5.08 6.32
N ALA A 139 -16.56 5.08 7.30
CA ALA A 139 -16.84 6.28 8.08
C ALA A 139 -15.63 6.72 8.92
N SER A 140 -15.51 8.02 9.21
CA SER A 140 -14.36 8.60 9.90
C SER A 140 -14.08 7.96 11.27
N GLU A 141 -15.13 7.60 12.01
CA GLU A 141 -15.04 6.92 13.30
C GLU A 141 -14.56 5.46 13.21
N ARG A 142 -14.69 4.86 12.03
CA ARG A 142 -14.22 3.49 11.73
C ARG A 142 -12.78 3.48 11.24
N THR A 143 -12.21 4.63 10.93
CA THR A 143 -10.84 4.73 10.42
C THR A 143 -9.86 4.14 11.43
N GLY A 144 -9.02 3.20 10.99
CA GLY A 144 -8.06 2.46 11.82
C GLY A 144 -8.65 1.21 12.50
N THR A 145 -9.94 0.95 12.38
CA THR A 145 -10.54 -0.30 12.88
C THR A 145 -10.21 -1.45 11.93
N ARG A 146 -9.69 -2.53 12.48
CA ARG A 146 -9.49 -3.78 11.71
C ARG A 146 -10.85 -4.47 11.53
N VAL A 147 -11.16 -4.81 10.29
CA VAL A 147 -12.38 -5.53 9.93
C VAL A 147 -11.98 -6.95 9.52
N PRO A 148 -12.58 -8.00 10.11
CA PRO A 148 -12.36 -9.36 9.64
C PRO A 148 -12.69 -9.51 8.16
N VAL A 149 -11.91 -10.29 7.43
CA VAL A 149 -12.09 -10.46 5.98
C VAL A 149 -13.46 -11.07 5.63
N GLU A 150 -14.00 -11.89 6.51
CA GLU A 150 -15.34 -12.48 6.41
C GLU A 150 -16.43 -11.40 6.45
N GLU A 151 -16.26 -10.39 7.29
CA GLU A 151 -17.17 -9.25 7.41
C GLU A 151 -16.99 -8.27 6.24
N ALA A 152 -15.75 -8.06 5.81
CA ALA A 152 -15.43 -7.19 4.67
C ALA A 152 -16.03 -7.73 3.37
N GLY A 153 -16.04 -9.06 3.19
CA GLY A 153 -16.60 -9.73 2.02
C GLY A 153 -15.81 -9.47 0.74
N THR A 154 -14.52 -9.12 0.86
CA THR A 154 -13.60 -8.87 -0.25
C THR A 154 -12.82 -10.12 -0.61
N ASP A 155 -12.11 -10.07 -1.74
CA ASP A 155 -11.19 -11.11 -2.16
C ASP A 155 -10.11 -11.36 -1.11
N ARG A 156 -9.81 -12.63 -0.84
CA ARG A 156 -8.82 -13.09 0.14
C ARG A 156 -7.45 -13.33 -0.45
N GLU A 157 -7.32 -13.39 -1.76
CA GLU A 157 -6.08 -13.75 -2.45
C GLU A 157 -4.90 -12.89 -2.00
N ARG A 158 -5.13 -11.58 -1.85
CA ARG A 158 -4.10 -10.66 -1.38
C ARG A 158 -3.57 -11.01 0.02
N LEU A 159 -4.43 -11.42 0.94
CA LEU A 159 -4.01 -11.80 2.30
C LEU A 159 -3.19 -13.08 2.31
N GLY A 160 -3.47 -13.99 1.38
CA GLY A 160 -2.72 -15.24 1.19
C GLY A 160 -1.38 -15.05 0.45
N THR A 161 -1.14 -13.89 -0.15
CA THR A 161 0.08 -13.63 -0.94
C THR A 161 1.35 -13.68 -0.09
N TRP A 162 1.31 -13.24 1.17
CA TRP A 162 2.46 -13.32 2.08
C TRP A 162 2.57 -14.71 2.68
N SER A 163 3.39 -15.55 2.08
CA SER A 163 3.57 -16.95 2.48
C SER A 163 4.33 -17.08 3.79
N LYS A 164 4.19 -18.26 4.44
CA LYS A 164 4.99 -18.59 5.64
C LYS A 164 6.50 -18.50 5.36
N GLN A 165 6.93 -18.93 4.18
CA GLN A 165 8.34 -18.84 3.78
C GLN A 165 8.79 -17.37 3.69
N ALA A 166 7.99 -16.50 3.06
CA ALA A 166 8.29 -15.08 3.00
C ALA A 166 8.40 -14.45 4.41
N ALA A 167 7.52 -14.84 5.33
CA ALA A 167 7.59 -14.37 6.72
C ALA A 167 8.85 -14.84 7.45
N ILE A 168 9.38 -16.01 7.14
CA ILE A 168 10.64 -16.52 7.71
C ILE A 168 11.84 -15.75 7.15
N GLU A 169 11.87 -15.54 5.84
CA GLU A 169 13.00 -14.88 5.15
C GLU A 169 13.05 -13.36 5.44
N SER A 170 11.93 -12.76 5.89
CA SER A 170 11.86 -11.33 6.22
C SER A 170 12.32 -11.00 7.64
N ASN A 171 12.58 -11.99 8.50
CA ASN A 171 13.06 -11.82 9.88
C ASN A 171 14.56 -12.09 9.99
#